data_c047e7dc6aa3b41c7be75e69e762d5b8
#
_entry.id   c047e7dc6aa3b41c7be75e69e762d5b8
#
_cell.length_a   1.000
_cell.length_b   1.000
_cell.length_c   1.000
_cell.angle_alpha   90.00
_cell.angle_beta   90.00
_cell.angle_gamma   90.00
#
_symmetry.space_group_name_H-M   'P 1'
#
loop_
_entity.id
_entity.type
_entity.pdbx_description
1 polymer ?
#
loop_
_entity_poly.entity_id
_entity_poly.type
_entity_poly.pdbx_seq_one_letter_code
_entity_poly.pdbx_strand_id
1 'polypeptide(L)'
;MLKKSLESILTSEESDELISAFDQIGNIIIVRIPDALLSKKKIIGETLLNQVKIVKSVFYQSSAVEGDFRTRNLEILAGEDNTETEYKEFNCKFIVDVENAFFSPRLSTERERIAKLTQDGEVIVNMFAGVGMFSIMAAKKKKCTVYSIDLNPIASKLCERNIAINKLAGEIISINGDASKIIQDQLMDKSDRTLTLLPERSDEFLDSAINTTKSGGIIHYYSHIHADKKSEAGKLTEEHYKKITSVKSEILGSKIVRAVGPRYYQTVVDVKITK
;
A
#
# COMPACT_ATOMS: atom_id res chain seq x y z
N MET A 1 -21.38 -16.79 -1.51
CA MET A 1 -20.90 -17.71 -2.55
C MET A 1 -20.08 -18.83 -1.91
N LEU A 2 -18.95 -18.57 -1.27
CA LEU A 2 -18.09 -19.58 -0.63
C LEU A 2 -18.83 -20.44 0.43
N LYS A 3 -19.54 -19.84 1.39
CA LYS A 3 -20.33 -20.59 2.39
C LYS A 3 -21.28 -21.60 1.75
N LYS A 4 -22.01 -21.20 0.71
CA LYS A 4 -22.98 -22.06 0.02
C LYS A 4 -22.30 -23.27 -0.67
N SER A 5 -21.10 -23.10 -1.19
CA SER A 5 -20.37 -24.18 -1.87
C SER A 5 -19.70 -25.16 -0.91
N LEU A 6 -19.52 -24.74 0.34
CA LEU A 6 -18.96 -25.57 1.40
C LEU A 6 -20.05 -26.14 2.34
N GLU A 7 -21.32 -25.88 2.08
CA GLU A 7 -22.46 -26.26 2.93
C GLU A 7 -22.55 -27.78 3.17
N SER A 8 -22.15 -28.58 2.19
CA SER A 8 -22.11 -30.06 2.31
C SER A 8 -20.83 -30.59 2.98
N ILE A 9 -19.86 -29.73 3.26
CA ILE A 9 -18.52 -30.10 3.72
C ILE A 9 -18.26 -29.61 5.13
N LEU A 10 -18.81 -28.44 5.48
CA LEU A 10 -18.67 -27.81 6.78
C LEU A 10 -19.89 -28.13 7.66
N THR A 11 -19.67 -28.33 8.95
CA THR A 11 -20.75 -28.32 9.92
C THR A 11 -21.36 -26.92 10.05
N SER A 12 -22.51 -26.80 10.72
CA SER A 12 -23.14 -25.49 10.98
C SER A 12 -22.20 -24.54 11.73
N GLU A 13 -21.53 -25.05 12.78
CA GLU A 13 -20.57 -24.31 13.60
C GLU A 13 -19.34 -23.87 12.78
N GLU A 14 -18.77 -24.76 11.99
CA GLU A 14 -17.66 -24.45 11.09
C GLU A 14 -18.03 -23.40 10.02
N SER A 15 -19.26 -23.44 9.52
CA SER A 15 -19.75 -22.46 8.54
C SER A 15 -19.89 -21.06 9.16
N ASP A 16 -20.20 -20.97 10.46
CA ASP A 16 -20.29 -19.68 11.17
C ASP A 16 -18.90 -19.07 11.41
N GLU A 17 -17.89 -19.90 11.64
CA GLU A 17 -16.49 -19.48 11.78
C GLU A 17 -15.84 -19.08 10.45
N LEU A 18 -16.37 -19.51 9.30
CA LEU A 18 -15.76 -19.28 8.01
C LEU A 18 -15.69 -17.81 7.62
N ILE A 19 -14.48 -17.29 7.47
CA ILE A 19 -14.23 -15.96 6.91
C ILE A 19 -14.46 -16.02 5.39
N SER A 20 -15.61 -15.52 4.94
CA SER A 20 -15.98 -15.54 3.51
C SER A 20 -15.27 -14.47 2.67
N ALA A 21 -14.61 -13.50 3.32
CA ALA A 21 -13.86 -12.44 2.66
C ALA A 21 -12.46 -12.92 2.27
N PHE A 22 -12.06 -12.64 1.05
CA PHE A 22 -10.70 -12.88 0.55
C PHE A 22 -10.19 -11.69 -0.26
N ASP A 23 -8.89 -11.56 -0.38
CA ASP A 23 -8.26 -10.60 -1.28
C ASP A 23 -7.98 -11.28 -2.62
N GLN A 24 -8.53 -10.74 -3.71
CA GLN A 24 -8.18 -11.16 -5.06
C GLN A 24 -7.25 -10.13 -5.70
N ILE A 25 -6.09 -10.58 -6.16
CA ILE A 25 -5.07 -9.77 -6.79
C ILE A 25 -4.71 -10.43 -8.12
N GLY A 26 -5.13 -9.83 -9.23
CA GLY A 26 -4.98 -10.46 -10.55
C GLY A 26 -5.62 -11.87 -10.58
N ASN A 27 -4.81 -12.88 -10.82
CA ASN A 27 -5.20 -14.29 -10.85
C ASN A 27 -4.89 -15.06 -9.55
N ILE A 28 -4.57 -14.34 -8.46
CA ILE A 28 -4.27 -14.92 -7.14
C ILE A 28 -5.38 -14.56 -6.16
N ILE A 29 -5.81 -15.54 -5.36
CA ILE A 29 -6.64 -15.34 -4.16
C ILE A 29 -5.79 -15.57 -2.92
N ILE A 30 -5.95 -14.70 -1.92
CA ILE A 30 -5.36 -14.84 -0.60
C ILE A 30 -6.48 -14.89 0.42
N VAL A 31 -6.52 -15.98 1.19
CA VAL A 31 -7.53 -16.21 2.24
C VAL A 31 -6.91 -16.21 3.63
N ARG A 32 -7.73 -15.86 4.61
CA ARG A 32 -7.48 -16.13 6.02
C ARG A 32 -8.41 -17.25 6.47
N ILE A 33 -7.86 -18.23 7.16
CA ILE A 33 -8.58 -19.41 7.63
C ILE A 33 -8.44 -19.45 9.15
N PRO A 34 -9.54 -19.45 9.92
CA PRO A 34 -9.53 -19.64 11.37
C PRO A 34 -8.92 -20.97 11.76
N ASP A 35 -8.31 -21.06 12.94
CA ASP A 35 -7.62 -22.26 13.42
C ASP A 35 -8.55 -23.49 13.42
N ALA A 36 -9.81 -23.33 13.78
CA ALA A 36 -10.83 -24.40 13.75
C ALA A 36 -11.02 -25.02 12.34
N LEU A 37 -10.68 -24.30 11.28
CA LEU A 37 -10.86 -24.73 9.89
C LEU A 37 -9.56 -25.12 9.18
N LEU A 38 -8.40 -25.09 9.86
CA LEU A 38 -7.10 -25.41 9.24
C LEU A 38 -7.04 -26.83 8.68
N SER A 39 -7.71 -27.81 9.29
CA SER A 39 -7.81 -29.18 8.77
C SER A 39 -8.52 -29.23 7.41
N LYS A 40 -9.36 -28.24 7.10
CA LYS A 40 -10.14 -28.14 5.85
C LYS A 40 -9.56 -27.12 4.85
N LYS A 41 -8.39 -26.56 5.12
CA LYS A 41 -7.81 -25.46 4.31
C LYS A 41 -7.66 -25.83 2.83
N LYS A 42 -7.25 -27.06 2.51
CA LYS A 42 -7.11 -27.53 1.11
C LYS A 42 -8.43 -27.51 0.35
N ILE A 43 -9.48 -28.08 0.93
CA ILE A 43 -10.79 -28.11 0.26
C ILE A 43 -11.41 -26.71 0.11
N ILE A 44 -11.14 -25.79 1.04
CA ILE A 44 -11.51 -24.39 0.92
C ILE A 44 -10.77 -23.77 -0.28
N GLY A 45 -9.47 -24.02 -0.41
CA GLY A 45 -8.65 -23.54 -1.53
C GLY A 45 -9.11 -24.06 -2.89
N GLU A 46 -9.34 -25.37 -3.00
CA GLU A 46 -9.83 -26.01 -4.22
C GLU A 46 -11.22 -25.50 -4.62
N THR A 47 -12.10 -25.28 -3.63
CA THR A 47 -13.42 -24.70 -3.88
C THR A 47 -13.33 -23.30 -4.46
N LEU A 48 -12.45 -22.45 -3.93
CA LEU A 48 -12.23 -21.08 -4.45
C LEU A 48 -11.63 -21.12 -5.85
N LEU A 49 -10.63 -21.97 -6.10
CA LEU A 49 -10.01 -22.12 -7.41
C LEU A 49 -11.05 -22.51 -8.48
N ASN A 50 -11.95 -23.43 -8.16
CA ASN A 50 -13.00 -23.89 -9.07
C ASN A 50 -14.11 -22.85 -9.31
N GLN A 51 -14.39 -21.99 -8.33
CA GLN A 51 -15.46 -21.00 -8.42
C GLN A 51 -15.07 -19.72 -9.18
N VAL A 52 -13.81 -19.31 -9.12
CA VAL A 52 -13.35 -18.05 -9.69
C VAL A 52 -12.49 -18.31 -10.93
N LYS A 53 -13.13 -18.33 -12.10
CA LYS A 53 -12.53 -18.76 -13.39
C LYS A 53 -11.18 -18.14 -13.76
N ILE A 54 -10.91 -16.91 -13.35
CA ILE A 54 -9.66 -16.21 -13.69
C ILE A 54 -8.51 -16.53 -12.72
N VAL A 55 -8.82 -17.17 -11.60
CA VAL A 55 -7.86 -17.49 -10.55
C VAL A 55 -7.06 -18.72 -10.94
N LYS A 56 -5.76 -18.66 -10.74
CA LYS A 56 -4.82 -19.75 -10.99
C LYS A 56 -4.15 -20.25 -9.71
N SER A 57 -4.14 -19.44 -8.65
CA SER A 57 -3.51 -19.74 -7.38
C SER A 57 -4.36 -19.29 -6.21
N VAL A 58 -4.49 -20.14 -5.21
CA VAL A 58 -5.14 -19.81 -3.94
C VAL A 58 -4.16 -20.05 -2.80
N PHE A 59 -3.85 -19.00 -2.06
CA PHE A 59 -2.93 -19.02 -0.93
C PHE A 59 -3.66 -18.79 0.39
N TYR A 60 -3.19 -19.46 1.43
CA TYR A 60 -3.51 -19.18 2.82
C TYR A 60 -2.46 -18.22 3.40
N GLN A 61 -2.91 -17.10 3.97
CA GLN A 61 -2.02 -16.21 4.71
C GLN A 61 -1.79 -16.77 6.11
N SER A 62 -0.62 -17.36 6.34
CA SER A 62 -0.24 -18.03 7.58
C SER A 62 0.38 -17.11 8.63
N SER A 63 0.83 -15.92 8.24
CA SER A 63 1.37 -14.90 9.16
C SER A 63 0.69 -13.54 8.97
N ALA A 64 0.83 -12.67 9.96
CA ALA A 64 0.55 -11.24 9.77
C ALA A 64 1.54 -10.63 8.76
N VAL A 65 1.28 -9.39 8.34
CA VAL A 65 2.26 -8.61 7.57
C VAL A 65 3.28 -8.06 8.57
N GLU A 66 4.56 -8.44 8.43
CA GLU A 66 5.60 -8.17 9.42
C GLU A 66 6.92 -7.75 8.78
N GLY A 67 7.83 -7.26 9.64
CA GLY A 67 9.18 -6.85 9.27
C GLY A 67 9.25 -5.56 8.46
N ASP A 68 10.49 -5.12 8.19
CA ASP A 68 10.77 -3.87 7.48
C ASP A 68 10.26 -3.88 6.04
N PHE A 69 10.17 -5.04 5.41
CA PHE A 69 9.65 -5.21 4.04
C PHE A 69 8.13 -5.37 3.99
N ARG A 70 7.47 -5.51 5.16
CA ARG A 70 6.02 -5.73 5.25
C ARG A 70 5.54 -6.89 4.41
N THR A 71 6.25 -8.00 4.47
CA THR A 71 5.94 -9.24 3.80
C THR A 71 5.08 -10.15 4.68
N ARG A 72 4.57 -11.22 4.11
CA ARG A 72 3.74 -12.22 4.78
C ARG A 72 4.07 -13.60 4.25
N ASN A 73 3.91 -14.61 5.09
CA ASN A 73 4.07 -15.99 4.66
C ASN A 73 2.77 -16.47 4.01
N LEU A 74 2.90 -17.06 2.84
CA LEU A 74 1.81 -17.65 2.09
C LEU A 74 2.03 -19.15 1.94
N GLU A 75 0.97 -19.93 2.11
CA GLU A 75 0.96 -21.36 1.85
C GLU A 75 0.02 -21.64 0.67
N ILE A 76 0.50 -22.34 -0.36
CA ILE A 76 -0.34 -22.74 -1.48
C ILE A 76 -1.40 -23.76 -1.03
N LEU A 77 -2.65 -23.46 -1.31
CA LEU A 77 -3.77 -24.35 -1.04
C LEU A 77 -4.23 -25.09 -2.28
N ALA A 78 -4.25 -24.40 -3.43
CA ALA A 78 -4.68 -24.97 -4.70
C ALA A 78 -4.13 -24.17 -5.89
N GLY A 79 -3.93 -24.84 -7.03
CA GLY A 79 -3.48 -24.23 -8.28
C GLY A 79 -1.96 -24.14 -8.43
N GLU A 80 -1.49 -23.11 -9.14
CA GLU A 80 -0.08 -22.88 -9.43
C GLU A 80 0.63 -22.28 -8.19
N ASP A 81 1.81 -22.80 -7.85
CA ASP A 81 2.65 -22.21 -6.80
C ASP A 81 3.45 -21.02 -7.38
N ASN A 82 2.73 -19.92 -7.62
CA ASN A 82 3.28 -18.70 -8.18
C ASN A 82 2.69 -17.48 -7.47
N THR A 83 3.54 -16.70 -6.80
CA THR A 83 3.16 -15.51 -6.04
C THR A 83 3.16 -14.23 -6.87
N GLU A 84 3.64 -14.28 -8.13
CA GLU A 84 3.67 -13.13 -9.04
C GLU A 84 2.44 -13.09 -9.93
N THR A 85 1.79 -11.93 -10.04
CA THR A 85 0.61 -11.72 -10.89
C THR A 85 0.56 -10.33 -11.52
N GLU A 86 -0.15 -10.19 -12.65
CA GLU A 86 -0.49 -8.88 -13.23
C GLU A 86 -1.75 -8.33 -12.57
N TYR A 87 -1.65 -7.13 -12.00
CA TYR A 87 -2.75 -6.34 -11.47
C TYR A 87 -3.00 -5.11 -12.33
N LYS A 88 -4.26 -4.75 -12.55
CA LYS A 88 -4.64 -3.59 -13.37
C LYS A 88 -5.43 -2.58 -12.57
N GLU A 89 -5.05 -1.31 -12.65
CA GLU A 89 -5.72 -0.21 -11.99
C GLU A 89 -5.57 1.08 -12.80
N PHE A 90 -6.67 1.82 -13.04
CA PHE A 90 -6.70 3.11 -13.76
C PHE A 90 -5.89 3.13 -15.07
N ASN A 91 -6.02 2.10 -15.90
CA ASN A 91 -5.28 1.92 -17.15
C ASN A 91 -3.74 1.81 -16.96
N CYS A 92 -3.29 1.45 -15.78
CA CYS A 92 -1.93 1.02 -15.51
C CYS A 92 -1.90 -0.49 -15.27
N LYS A 93 -0.77 -1.10 -15.61
CA LYS A 93 -0.48 -2.51 -15.35
C LYS A 93 0.63 -2.61 -14.32
N PHE A 94 0.50 -3.57 -13.41
CA PHE A 94 1.48 -3.78 -12.35
C PHE A 94 1.75 -5.26 -12.20
N ILE A 95 3.01 -5.64 -12.24
CA ILE A 95 3.47 -6.94 -11.79
C ILE A 95 3.65 -6.83 -10.28
N VAL A 96 3.04 -7.72 -9.55
CA VAL A 96 3.02 -7.74 -8.08
C VAL A 96 3.41 -9.14 -7.60
N ASP A 97 4.38 -9.24 -6.72
CA ASP A 97 4.66 -10.43 -5.93
C ASP A 97 3.95 -10.29 -4.58
N VAL A 98 2.88 -11.06 -4.38
CA VAL A 98 1.99 -10.91 -3.22
C VAL A 98 2.58 -11.43 -1.92
N GLU A 99 3.69 -12.15 -1.96
CA GLU A 99 4.42 -12.66 -0.81
C GLU A 99 5.62 -11.76 -0.47
N ASN A 100 6.45 -11.44 -1.47
CA ASN A 100 7.75 -10.84 -1.26
C ASN A 100 7.77 -9.31 -1.38
N ALA A 101 6.67 -8.68 -1.80
CA ALA A 101 6.55 -7.22 -1.85
C ALA A 101 5.21 -6.75 -1.29
N PHE A 102 5.25 -5.65 -0.50
CA PHE A 102 4.01 -5.08 0.02
C PHE A 102 3.11 -4.57 -1.11
N PHE A 103 1.89 -5.05 -1.11
CA PHE A 103 0.82 -4.60 -2.00
C PHE A 103 -0.52 -4.55 -1.27
N SER A 104 -1.33 -3.52 -1.57
CA SER A 104 -2.72 -3.42 -1.07
C SER A 104 -3.64 -2.83 -2.13
N PRO A 105 -4.64 -3.58 -2.61
CA PRO A 105 -5.65 -3.06 -3.54
C PRO A 105 -6.54 -2.00 -2.88
N ARG A 106 -6.62 -1.99 -1.54
CA ARG A 106 -7.49 -1.08 -0.75
C ARG A 106 -7.02 0.37 -0.74
N LEU A 107 -5.86 0.69 -1.33
CA LEU A 107 -5.33 2.05 -1.46
C LEU A 107 -5.64 2.70 -2.82
N SER A 108 -6.45 2.08 -3.65
CA SER A 108 -6.78 2.53 -5.01
C SER A 108 -7.28 3.98 -5.06
N THR A 109 -8.26 4.33 -4.25
CA THR A 109 -8.81 5.70 -4.17
C THR A 109 -7.74 6.73 -3.75
N GLU A 110 -6.83 6.34 -2.85
CA GLU A 110 -5.78 7.23 -2.39
C GLU A 110 -4.70 7.44 -3.46
N ARG A 111 -4.34 6.39 -4.19
CA ARG A 111 -3.46 6.51 -5.36
C ARG A 111 -4.03 7.44 -6.42
N GLU A 112 -5.32 7.30 -6.72
CA GLU A 112 -6.02 8.21 -7.66
C GLU A 112 -6.00 9.66 -7.16
N ARG A 113 -6.20 9.88 -5.86
CA ARG A 113 -6.15 11.22 -5.26
C ARG A 113 -4.77 11.85 -5.46
N ILE A 114 -3.69 11.16 -5.11
CA ILE A 114 -2.33 11.69 -5.29
C ILE A 114 -2.05 11.98 -6.77
N ALA A 115 -2.45 11.08 -7.67
CA ALA A 115 -2.29 11.30 -9.11
C ALA A 115 -3.06 12.55 -9.62
N LYS A 116 -4.24 12.86 -9.06
CA LYS A 116 -5.01 14.07 -9.38
C LYS A 116 -4.38 15.35 -8.82
N LEU A 117 -3.74 15.26 -7.65
CA LEU A 117 -3.07 16.41 -7.01
C LEU A 117 -1.72 16.75 -7.65
N THR A 118 -1.07 15.76 -8.28
CA THR A 118 0.21 15.95 -8.97
C THR A 118 0.07 16.98 -10.11
N GLN A 119 1.08 17.86 -10.26
CA GLN A 119 1.14 18.87 -11.30
C GLN A 119 2.30 18.60 -12.27
N ASP A 120 2.23 19.19 -13.47
CA ASP A 120 3.36 19.17 -14.40
C ASP A 120 4.53 19.97 -13.81
N GLY A 121 5.74 19.44 -13.97
CA GLY A 121 6.98 20.03 -13.47
C GLY A 121 7.29 19.69 -11.99
N GLU A 122 6.38 19.05 -11.24
CA GLU A 122 6.66 18.65 -9.85
C GLU A 122 7.78 17.61 -9.77
N VAL A 123 8.61 17.73 -8.76
CA VAL A 123 9.51 16.69 -8.26
C VAL A 123 8.84 16.03 -7.06
N ILE A 124 8.63 14.73 -7.13
CA ILE A 124 7.95 13.93 -6.10
C ILE A 124 8.96 12.96 -5.48
N VAL A 125 8.99 12.87 -4.16
CA VAL A 125 9.72 11.82 -3.44
C VAL A 125 8.71 10.89 -2.79
N ASN A 126 8.68 9.64 -3.26
CA ASN A 126 7.93 8.56 -2.64
C ASN A 126 8.89 7.73 -1.80
N MET A 127 8.85 7.92 -0.48
CA MET A 127 9.83 7.35 0.45
C MET A 127 9.67 5.84 0.66
N PHE A 128 8.49 5.28 0.34
CA PHE A 128 8.14 3.87 0.54
C PHE A 128 7.33 3.38 -0.64
N ALA A 129 8.01 3.25 -1.80
CA ALA A 129 7.35 3.12 -3.08
C ALA A 129 6.72 1.74 -3.34
N GLY A 130 7.19 0.69 -2.64
CA GLY A 130 6.79 -0.66 -2.94
C GLY A 130 7.05 -0.99 -4.41
N VAL A 131 6.08 -1.61 -5.06
CA VAL A 131 6.15 -1.93 -6.50
C VAL A 131 5.89 -0.72 -7.43
N GLY A 132 5.91 0.51 -6.90
CA GLY A 132 5.86 1.76 -7.67
C GLY A 132 4.46 2.27 -7.99
N MET A 133 3.40 1.77 -7.39
CA MET A 133 2.03 2.10 -7.81
C MET A 133 1.68 3.58 -7.70
N PHE A 134 1.97 4.24 -6.58
CA PHE A 134 1.73 5.69 -6.40
C PHE A 134 2.53 6.50 -7.41
N SER A 135 3.79 6.14 -7.61
CA SER A 135 4.71 6.83 -8.53
C SER A 135 4.25 6.72 -9.99
N ILE A 136 3.89 5.52 -10.42
CA ILE A 136 3.41 5.26 -11.80
C ILE A 136 2.10 6.01 -12.05
N MET A 137 1.17 5.99 -11.10
CA MET A 137 -0.09 6.71 -11.27
C MET A 137 0.10 8.23 -11.29
N ALA A 138 1.03 8.78 -10.49
CA ALA A 138 1.38 10.21 -10.53
C ALA A 138 1.98 10.59 -11.89
N ALA A 139 2.96 9.82 -12.38
CA ALA A 139 3.63 10.09 -13.65
C ALA A 139 2.84 9.67 -14.90
N LYS A 140 1.69 8.98 -14.76
CA LYS A 140 0.91 8.47 -15.90
C LYS A 140 0.48 9.56 -16.88
N LYS A 141 0.01 10.69 -16.34
CA LYS A 141 -0.57 11.80 -17.13
C LYS A 141 0.13 13.13 -16.91
N LYS A 142 1.12 13.20 -16.01
CA LYS A 142 1.80 14.43 -15.61
C LYS A 142 3.27 14.35 -15.97
N LYS A 143 3.81 15.43 -16.50
CA LYS A 143 5.25 15.59 -16.79
C LYS A 143 5.99 15.93 -15.50
N CYS A 144 6.03 14.99 -14.55
CA CYS A 144 6.70 15.11 -13.26
C CYS A 144 7.89 14.16 -13.18
N THR A 145 8.81 14.42 -12.25
CA THR A 145 9.90 13.49 -11.90
C THR A 145 9.60 12.87 -10.55
N VAL A 146 9.60 11.53 -10.47
CA VAL A 146 9.29 10.81 -9.22
C VAL A 146 10.49 9.97 -8.79
N TYR A 147 11.06 10.28 -7.64
CA TYR A 147 12.03 9.41 -6.96
C TYR A 147 11.26 8.39 -6.13
N SER A 148 11.36 7.12 -6.52
CA SER A 148 10.64 5.99 -5.91
C SER A 148 11.62 5.17 -5.09
N ILE A 149 11.64 5.38 -3.78
CA ILE A 149 12.58 4.73 -2.87
C ILE A 149 11.89 3.55 -2.18
N ASP A 150 12.54 2.41 -2.13
CA ASP A 150 12.10 1.29 -1.31
C ASP A 150 13.28 0.50 -0.75
N LEU A 151 13.19 0.10 0.51
CA LEU A 151 14.22 -0.69 1.17
C LEU A 151 14.27 -2.12 0.64
N ASN A 152 13.13 -2.67 0.19
CA ASN A 152 13.01 -4.02 -0.31
C ASN A 152 13.54 -4.12 -1.76
N PRO A 153 14.63 -4.86 -2.02
CA PRO A 153 15.20 -4.98 -3.36
C PRO A 153 14.27 -5.68 -4.37
N ILE A 154 13.38 -6.56 -3.89
CA ILE A 154 12.39 -7.23 -4.75
C ILE A 154 11.35 -6.20 -5.19
N ALA A 155 10.85 -5.37 -4.28
CA ALA A 155 9.90 -4.31 -4.60
C ALA A 155 10.49 -3.29 -5.59
N SER A 156 11.75 -2.88 -5.41
CA SER A 156 12.44 -1.96 -6.33
C SER A 156 12.59 -2.56 -7.73
N LYS A 157 12.97 -3.83 -7.86
CA LYS A 157 13.02 -4.54 -9.16
C LYS A 157 11.64 -4.64 -9.83
N LEU A 158 10.59 -4.90 -9.03
CA LEU A 158 9.23 -4.89 -9.56
C LEU A 158 8.79 -3.48 -9.98
N CYS A 159 9.19 -2.43 -9.25
CA CYS A 159 8.97 -1.04 -9.63
C CYS A 159 9.60 -0.73 -11.01
N GLU A 160 10.84 -1.11 -11.26
CA GLU A 160 11.52 -0.96 -12.57
C GLU A 160 10.76 -1.68 -13.68
N ARG A 161 10.36 -2.94 -13.47
CA ARG A 161 9.53 -3.70 -14.42
C ARG A 161 8.20 -3.00 -14.69
N ASN A 162 7.57 -2.46 -13.66
CA ASN A 162 6.31 -1.75 -13.76
C ASN A 162 6.43 -0.42 -14.49
N ILE A 163 7.53 0.30 -14.31
CA ILE A 163 7.86 1.49 -15.11
C ILE A 163 7.94 1.11 -16.59
N ALA A 164 8.67 0.05 -16.93
CA ALA A 164 8.92 -0.37 -18.32
C ALA A 164 7.65 -0.79 -19.08
N ILE A 165 6.67 -1.38 -18.40
CA ILE A 165 5.42 -1.85 -19.04
C ILE A 165 4.31 -0.78 -19.11
N ASN A 166 4.53 0.42 -18.56
CA ASN A 166 3.56 1.50 -18.58
C ASN A 166 4.02 2.66 -19.48
N LYS A 167 3.07 3.25 -20.21
CA LYS A 167 3.32 4.50 -20.93
C LYS A 167 3.14 5.66 -19.96
N LEU A 168 4.19 6.39 -19.67
CA LEU A 168 4.23 7.49 -18.72
C LEU A 168 4.47 8.82 -19.45
N ALA A 169 3.89 9.91 -18.96
CA ALA A 169 4.18 11.26 -19.39
C ALA A 169 5.37 11.85 -18.62
N GLY A 170 5.55 11.45 -17.36
CA GLY A 170 6.64 11.82 -16.49
C GLY A 170 7.74 10.76 -16.43
N GLU A 171 8.77 11.05 -15.64
CA GLU A 171 9.92 10.19 -15.40
C GLU A 171 9.84 9.60 -13.97
N ILE A 172 10.25 8.34 -13.81
CA ILE A 172 10.35 7.70 -12.50
C ILE A 172 11.75 7.09 -12.36
N ILE A 173 12.40 7.43 -11.25
CA ILE A 173 13.71 6.94 -10.86
C ILE A 173 13.51 6.00 -9.67
N SER A 174 13.64 4.70 -9.90
CA SER A 174 13.58 3.68 -8.84
C SER A 174 14.91 3.59 -8.11
N ILE A 175 14.89 3.65 -6.78
CA ILE A 175 16.09 3.61 -5.95
C ILE A 175 15.88 2.57 -4.84
N ASN A 176 16.74 1.55 -4.80
CA ASN A 176 16.73 0.60 -3.69
C ASN A 176 17.62 1.10 -2.55
N GLY A 177 17.06 1.23 -1.36
CA GLY A 177 17.81 1.58 -0.17
C GLY A 177 16.97 2.28 0.91
N ASP A 178 17.66 2.68 1.97
CA ASP A 178 17.07 3.43 3.08
C ASP A 178 16.71 4.85 2.67
N ALA A 179 15.44 5.22 2.85
CA ALA A 179 14.93 6.53 2.42
C ALA A 179 15.63 7.71 3.10
N SER A 180 15.92 7.60 4.40
CA SER A 180 16.58 8.68 5.14
C SER A 180 18.01 8.92 4.64
N LYS A 181 18.76 7.85 4.37
CA LYS A 181 20.11 7.94 3.81
C LYS A 181 20.10 8.55 2.41
N ILE A 182 19.23 8.03 1.52
CA ILE A 182 19.13 8.51 0.14
C ILE A 182 18.74 9.99 0.12
N ILE A 183 17.81 10.40 0.99
CA ILE A 183 17.42 11.81 1.11
C ILE A 183 18.59 12.66 1.57
N GLN A 184 19.29 12.25 2.62
CA GLN A 184 20.45 12.97 3.14
C GLN A 184 21.56 13.13 2.10
N ASP A 185 21.84 12.08 1.33
CA ASP A 185 22.96 12.08 0.38
C ASP A 185 22.63 12.79 -0.94
N GLN A 186 21.38 12.75 -1.41
CA GLN A 186 21.07 13.08 -2.80
C GLN A 186 19.82 13.96 -3.00
N LEU A 187 18.88 13.98 -2.05
CA LEU A 187 17.55 14.54 -2.28
C LEU A 187 17.13 15.66 -1.29
N MET A 188 18.09 16.27 -0.60
CA MET A 188 17.83 17.43 0.27
C MET A 188 17.23 18.60 -0.52
N ASP A 189 16.13 19.18 0.00
CA ASP A 189 15.41 20.31 -0.59
C ASP A 189 15.05 20.17 -2.10
N LYS A 190 14.75 18.94 -2.54
CA LYS A 190 14.45 18.66 -3.95
C LYS A 190 12.99 18.48 -4.25
N SER A 191 12.17 18.00 -3.30
CA SER A 191 10.80 17.63 -3.61
C SER A 191 9.81 18.79 -3.48
N ASP A 192 8.89 18.87 -4.43
CA ASP A 192 7.70 19.71 -4.36
C ASP A 192 6.57 18.98 -3.63
N ARG A 193 6.64 17.63 -3.63
CA ARG A 193 5.67 16.72 -3.00
C ARG A 193 6.35 15.48 -2.44
N THR A 194 6.10 15.16 -1.17
CA THR A 194 6.66 13.98 -0.48
C THR A 194 5.56 13.08 0.04
N LEU A 195 5.71 11.77 -0.15
CA LEU A 195 4.77 10.74 0.30
C LEU A 195 5.42 9.87 1.38
N THR A 196 4.83 9.84 2.59
CA THR A 196 5.29 8.98 3.70
C THR A 196 4.36 7.77 3.86
N LEU A 197 4.36 6.86 2.90
CA LEU A 197 3.40 5.75 2.77
C LEU A 197 3.67 4.57 3.72
N LEU A 198 4.28 4.81 4.87
CA LEU A 198 4.55 3.84 5.93
C LEU A 198 3.90 4.31 7.25
N PRO A 199 2.56 4.23 7.38
CA PRO A 199 1.82 4.88 8.45
C PRO A 199 2.18 4.38 9.86
N GLU A 200 2.73 3.19 9.99
CA GLU A 200 3.19 2.63 11.28
C GLU A 200 4.46 3.28 11.81
N ARG A 201 5.28 3.86 10.92
CA ARG A 201 6.59 4.42 11.23
C ARG A 201 6.78 5.83 10.67
N SER A 202 5.71 6.49 10.25
CA SER A 202 5.81 7.83 9.63
C SER A 202 6.44 8.88 10.53
N ASP A 203 6.27 8.75 11.85
CA ASP A 203 6.88 9.65 12.84
C ASP A 203 8.41 9.60 12.77
N GLU A 204 8.99 8.40 12.62
CA GLU A 204 10.43 8.17 12.53
C GLU A 204 11.05 8.83 11.29
N PHE A 205 10.26 8.97 10.22
CA PHE A 205 10.71 9.49 8.93
C PHE A 205 10.26 10.93 8.65
N LEU A 206 9.58 11.56 9.61
CA LEU A 206 9.04 12.91 9.39
C LEU A 206 10.14 13.94 9.11
N ASP A 207 11.25 13.91 9.86
CA ASP A 207 12.37 14.82 9.64
C ASP A 207 13.01 14.61 8.26
N SER A 208 13.11 13.36 7.79
CA SER A 208 13.60 13.05 6.44
C SER A 208 12.63 13.58 5.37
N ALA A 209 11.32 13.45 5.58
CA ALA A 209 10.31 14.01 4.70
C ALA A 209 10.38 15.55 4.66
N ILE A 210 10.57 16.20 5.80
CA ILE A 210 10.79 17.64 5.88
C ILE A 210 12.06 18.03 5.13
N ASN A 211 13.17 17.33 5.36
CA ASN A 211 14.47 17.63 4.75
C ASN A 211 14.45 17.55 3.22
N THR A 212 13.74 16.60 2.63
CA THR A 212 13.63 16.52 1.18
C THR A 212 12.66 17.53 0.58
N THR A 213 11.65 17.98 1.35
CA THR A 213 10.59 18.86 0.84
C THR A 213 11.07 20.32 0.83
N LYS A 214 10.96 21.00 -0.31
CA LYS A 214 11.27 22.44 -0.45
C LYS A 214 10.37 23.29 0.43
N SER A 215 10.80 24.52 0.76
CA SER A 215 9.88 25.52 1.31
C SER A 215 8.74 25.79 0.34
N GLY A 216 7.49 25.71 0.80
CA GLY A 216 6.29 25.77 -0.02
C GLY A 216 5.84 24.43 -0.61
N GLY A 217 6.64 23.37 -0.48
CA GLY A 217 6.28 22.01 -0.89
C GLY A 217 5.28 21.33 0.05
N ILE A 218 4.74 20.20 -0.37
CA ILE A 218 3.66 19.49 0.32
C ILE A 218 4.16 18.13 0.80
N ILE A 219 3.90 17.80 2.06
CA ILE A 219 4.05 16.45 2.60
C ILE A 219 2.66 15.83 2.75
N HIS A 220 2.47 14.62 2.23
CA HIS A 220 1.36 13.74 2.54
C HIS A 220 1.80 12.81 3.66
N TYR A 221 1.49 13.20 4.90
CA TYR A 221 1.87 12.46 6.09
C TYR A 221 0.78 11.45 6.43
N TYR A 222 1.10 10.16 6.30
CA TYR A 222 0.21 9.06 6.63
C TYR A 222 0.47 8.56 8.04
N SER A 223 -0.57 8.26 8.79
CA SER A 223 -0.44 7.64 10.11
C SER A 223 -1.58 6.68 10.41
N HIS A 224 -1.42 5.90 11.47
CA HIS A 224 -2.48 5.12 12.07
C HIS A 224 -2.98 5.81 13.33
N ILE A 225 -4.30 6.06 13.41
CA ILE A 225 -4.92 6.75 14.54
C ILE A 225 -6.05 5.90 15.12
N HIS A 226 -6.05 5.77 16.44
CA HIS A 226 -7.22 5.28 17.18
C HIS A 226 -8.17 6.45 17.41
N ALA A 227 -9.45 6.27 17.07
CA ALA A 227 -10.49 7.27 17.27
C ALA A 227 -11.80 6.58 17.66
N ASP A 228 -12.43 7.02 18.74
CA ASP A 228 -13.71 6.45 19.16
C ASP A 228 -14.81 6.72 18.15
N LYS A 229 -14.80 7.89 17.54
CA LYS A 229 -15.69 8.25 16.43
C LYS A 229 -14.90 8.45 15.14
N LYS A 230 -15.38 7.83 14.07
CA LYS A 230 -14.79 7.97 12.74
C LYS A 230 -14.60 9.44 12.32
N SER A 231 -15.54 10.31 12.66
CA SER A 231 -15.48 11.75 12.33
C SER A 231 -14.33 12.51 13.02
N GLU A 232 -13.75 11.97 14.07
CA GLU A 232 -12.68 12.61 14.84
C GLU A 232 -11.27 12.22 14.31
N ALA A 233 -11.16 11.13 13.56
CA ALA A 233 -9.87 10.58 13.17
C ALA A 233 -8.99 11.58 12.37
N GLY A 234 -9.56 12.38 11.48
CA GLY A 234 -8.83 13.41 10.75
C GLY A 234 -8.25 14.47 11.69
N LYS A 235 -9.07 15.00 12.58
CA LYS A 235 -8.64 16.01 13.56
C LYS A 235 -7.55 15.48 14.49
N LEU A 236 -7.70 14.24 14.97
CA LEU A 236 -6.68 13.61 15.81
C LEU A 236 -5.35 13.44 15.06
N THR A 237 -5.39 13.16 13.75
CA THR A 237 -4.17 13.11 12.92
C THR A 237 -3.50 14.48 12.84
N GLU A 238 -4.26 15.55 12.64
CA GLU A 238 -3.73 16.91 12.62
C GLU A 238 -3.10 17.30 13.96
N GLU A 239 -3.74 16.97 15.07
CA GLU A 239 -3.24 17.22 16.42
C GLU A 239 -1.95 16.41 16.68
N HIS A 240 -1.90 15.16 16.24
CA HIS A 240 -0.70 14.32 16.33
C HIS A 240 0.46 14.93 15.54
N TYR A 241 0.23 15.24 14.26
CA TYR A 241 1.25 15.89 13.41
C TYR A 241 1.79 17.18 14.04
N LYS A 242 0.92 18.06 14.57
CA LYS A 242 1.34 19.32 15.22
C LYS A 242 2.22 19.11 16.45
N LYS A 243 2.08 17.99 17.16
CA LYS A 243 2.90 17.66 18.34
C LYS A 243 4.30 17.20 17.97
N ILE A 244 4.46 16.56 16.82
CA ILE A 244 5.72 15.91 16.42
C ILE A 244 6.54 16.72 15.41
N THR A 245 5.89 17.65 14.68
CA THR A 245 6.61 18.46 13.68
C THR A 245 7.50 19.51 14.33
N SER A 246 8.71 19.66 13.81
CA SER A 246 9.69 20.67 14.24
C SER A 246 9.66 21.96 13.40
N VAL A 247 8.88 21.99 12.32
CA VAL A 247 8.86 23.10 11.37
C VAL A 247 7.49 23.76 11.28
N LYS A 248 7.50 25.05 10.89
CA LYS A 248 6.26 25.76 10.59
C LYS A 248 5.59 25.13 9.36
N SER A 249 4.32 24.81 9.47
CA SER A 249 3.55 24.21 8.39
C SER A 249 2.09 24.67 8.41
N GLU A 250 1.48 24.69 7.23
CA GLU A 250 0.06 24.93 7.03
C GLU A 250 -0.63 23.59 6.76
N ILE A 251 -1.64 23.23 7.54
CA ILE A 251 -2.47 22.06 7.27
C ILE A 251 -3.45 22.41 6.16
N LEU A 252 -3.34 21.70 5.03
CA LEU A 252 -4.22 21.87 3.88
C LEU A 252 -5.50 21.02 4.01
N GLY A 253 -5.46 19.96 4.82
CA GLY A 253 -6.57 19.08 5.11
C GLY A 253 -6.14 17.73 5.63
N SER A 254 -7.13 16.99 6.16
CA SER A 254 -6.93 15.63 6.65
C SER A 254 -8.08 14.74 6.27
N LYS A 255 -7.84 13.42 6.17
CA LYS A 255 -8.90 12.45 5.89
C LYS A 255 -8.53 11.04 6.30
N ILE A 256 -9.56 10.20 6.39
CA ILE A 256 -9.39 8.77 6.53
C ILE A 256 -9.14 8.17 5.15
N VAL A 257 -8.06 7.40 5.03
CA VAL A 257 -7.73 6.60 3.86
C VAL A 257 -8.54 5.30 3.87
N ARG A 258 -8.51 4.58 5.02
CA ARG A 258 -9.28 3.35 5.24
C ARG A 258 -9.40 3.02 6.73
N ALA A 259 -10.36 2.19 7.10
CA ALA A 259 -10.33 1.50 8.37
C ALA A 259 -9.33 0.33 8.30
N VAL A 260 -8.57 0.12 9.37
CA VAL A 260 -7.58 -0.99 9.50
C VAL A 260 -7.96 -1.94 10.63
N GLY A 261 -8.85 -1.51 11.52
CA GLY A 261 -9.42 -2.29 12.62
C GLY A 261 -10.60 -1.56 13.26
N PRO A 262 -11.22 -2.15 14.30
CA PRO A 262 -12.23 -1.48 15.07
C PRO A 262 -11.67 -0.19 15.70
N ARG A 263 -12.29 0.97 15.42
CA ARG A 263 -11.85 2.30 15.88
C ARG A 263 -10.40 2.63 15.53
N TYR A 264 -9.81 1.96 14.54
CA TYR A 264 -8.43 2.16 14.12
C TYR A 264 -8.38 2.46 12.63
N TYR A 265 -7.80 3.60 12.28
CA TYR A 265 -7.87 4.17 10.94
C TYR A 265 -6.50 4.52 10.40
N GLN A 266 -6.26 4.17 9.15
CA GLN A 266 -5.19 4.79 8.36
C GLN A 266 -5.70 6.14 7.89
N THR A 267 -4.97 7.19 8.21
CA THR A 267 -5.29 8.58 7.90
C THR A 267 -4.17 9.23 7.09
N VAL A 268 -4.45 10.38 6.53
CA VAL A 268 -3.45 11.26 5.93
C VAL A 268 -3.75 12.70 6.31
N VAL A 269 -2.73 13.47 6.61
CA VAL A 269 -2.77 14.93 6.65
C VAL A 269 -1.86 15.48 5.55
N ASP A 270 -2.40 16.40 4.77
CA ASP A 270 -1.68 17.11 3.73
C ASP A 270 -1.18 18.43 4.32
N VAL A 271 0.12 18.64 4.31
CA VAL A 271 0.73 19.81 4.95
C VAL A 271 1.68 20.53 4.00
N LYS A 272 1.60 21.85 3.98
CA LYS A 272 2.53 22.71 3.25
C LYS A 272 3.64 23.20 4.20
N ILE A 273 4.88 22.96 3.83
CA ILE A 273 6.05 23.25 4.67
C ILE A 273 6.53 24.67 4.44
N THR A 274 6.91 25.34 5.53
CA THR A 274 7.62 26.64 5.50
C THR A 274 8.93 26.49 6.25
N LYS A 275 10.05 26.56 5.53
CA LYS A 275 11.40 26.55 6.07
C LYS A 275 11.97 27.96 6.09
#